data_6b6800bb00f86526bb954f537cfc50d5
#
_entry.id   6b6800bb00f86526bb954f537cfc50d5
#
_cell.length_a   1.000
_cell.length_b   1.000
_cell.length_c   1.000
_cell.angle_alpha   90.00
_cell.angle_beta   90.00
_cell.angle_gamma   90.00
#
_symmetry.space_group_name_H-M   'P 1'
#
loop_
_entity.id
_entity.type
_entity.pdbx_description
1 polymer ?
#
loop_
_entity_poly.entity_id
_entity_poly.type
_entity_poly.pdbx_seq_one_letter_code
_entity_poly.pdbx_strand_id
1 'polypeptide(L)'
;PHDLVEAFASTLEETAMADVLLHVVDADDPDPLGQVDAVRGVLSGIGASNIPEILVLNKIDRLSDETILTLRSTFPGAYLVSAHTGEGIDKLVEAIEAGLPIPSQRVDVVIPYARGDLMDKIHHNGTIGFIDHTADGTHVVAHLHPALAAEVGEACSGD
;
A
#
# COMPACT_ATOMS: atom_id res chain seq x y z
N PRO A 1 20.29 -12.56 9.70
CA PRO A 1 21.61 -12.72 9.08
C PRO A 1 21.75 -11.75 7.92
N HIS A 2 22.87 -11.06 7.81
CA HIS A 2 23.12 -10.08 6.73
C HIS A 2 22.94 -10.68 5.33
N ASP A 3 23.26 -11.95 5.16
CA ASP A 3 23.15 -12.68 3.89
C ASP A 3 21.70 -12.78 3.36
N LEU A 4 20.71 -12.80 4.26
CA LEU A 4 19.28 -12.81 3.89
C LEU A 4 18.83 -11.43 3.41
N VAL A 5 19.34 -10.35 3.99
CA VAL A 5 19.03 -8.97 3.59
C VAL A 5 19.58 -8.70 2.19
N GLU A 6 20.79 -9.14 1.87
CA GLU A 6 21.36 -9.02 0.51
C GLU A 6 20.57 -9.83 -0.53
N ALA A 7 20.13 -11.05 -0.19
CA ALA A 7 19.33 -11.88 -1.09
C ALA A 7 17.95 -11.27 -1.41
N PHE A 8 17.39 -10.48 -0.49
CA PHE A 8 16.09 -9.80 -0.65
C PHE A 8 16.22 -8.32 -1.04
N ALA A 9 17.44 -7.81 -1.26
CA ALA A 9 17.67 -6.39 -1.54
C ALA A 9 16.82 -5.87 -2.72
N SER A 10 16.73 -6.63 -3.82
CA SER A 10 15.91 -6.23 -4.97
C SER A 10 14.41 -6.19 -4.67
N THR A 11 13.90 -7.09 -3.82
CA THR A 11 12.51 -7.10 -3.37
C THR A 11 12.24 -5.96 -2.39
N LEU A 12 13.23 -5.62 -1.56
CA LEU A 12 13.13 -4.51 -0.62
C LEU A 12 13.22 -3.14 -1.29
N GLU A 13 13.87 -3.02 -2.46
CA GLU A 13 13.87 -1.78 -3.26
C GLU A 13 12.44 -1.42 -3.73
N GLU A 14 11.60 -2.41 -4.07
CA GLU A 14 10.19 -2.17 -4.38
C GLU A 14 9.42 -1.63 -3.19
N THR A 15 9.80 -2.01 -1.97
CA THR A 15 9.19 -1.50 -0.73
C THR A 15 9.38 0.02 -0.60
N ALA A 16 10.50 0.56 -1.06
CA ALA A 16 10.76 2.00 -1.02
C ALA A 16 9.85 2.82 -1.97
N MET A 17 9.15 2.16 -2.87
CA MET A 17 8.20 2.78 -3.81
C MET A 17 6.73 2.62 -3.37
N ALA A 18 6.48 2.01 -2.22
CA ALA A 18 5.13 1.80 -1.71
C ALA A 18 4.50 3.11 -1.20
N ASP A 19 3.21 3.26 -1.36
CA ASP A 19 2.44 4.38 -0.79
C ASP A 19 2.17 4.20 0.71
N VAL A 20 2.05 2.95 1.16
CA VAL A 20 1.81 2.55 2.56
C VAL A 20 2.51 1.24 2.84
N LEU A 21 3.07 1.08 4.03
CA LEU A 21 3.64 -0.16 4.52
C LEU A 21 2.70 -0.81 5.53
N LEU A 22 2.33 -2.05 5.27
CA LEU A 22 1.62 -2.89 6.24
C LEU A 22 2.65 -3.75 6.99
N HIS A 23 3.01 -3.32 8.21
CA HIS A 23 3.97 -4.02 9.05
C HIS A 23 3.25 -5.00 9.97
N VAL A 24 3.30 -6.27 9.63
CA VAL A 24 2.60 -7.34 10.36
C VAL A 24 3.57 -8.05 11.30
N VAL A 25 3.22 -8.07 12.58
CA VAL A 25 3.99 -8.71 13.67
C VAL A 25 3.14 -9.78 14.34
N ASP A 26 3.78 -10.87 14.75
CA ASP A 26 3.15 -11.89 15.58
C ASP A 26 2.99 -11.37 17.00
N ALA A 27 1.75 -11.15 17.44
CA ALA A 27 1.45 -10.65 18.78
C ALA A 27 1.70 -11.71 19.89
N ASP A 28 1.80 -12.98 19.52
CA ASP A 28 2.09 -14.12 20.43
C ASP A 28 3.61 -14.38 20.56
N ASP A 29 4.44 -13.60 19.89
CA ASP A 29 5.90 -13.68 20.04
C ASP A 29 6.33 -13.19 21.42
N PRO A 30 7.37 -13.78 22.03
CA PRO A 30 7.92 -13.31 23.31
C PRO A 30 8.47 -11.89 23.29
N ASP A 31 8.91 -11.39 22.13
CA ASP A 31 9.49 -10.06 21.96
C ASP A 31 8.95 -9.32 20.71
N PRO A 32 7.67 -8.96 20.68
CA PRO A 32 7.10 -8.25 19.54
C PRO A 32 7.72 -6.85 19.35
N LEU A 33 8.20 -6.21 20.41
CA LEU A 33 8.87 -4.92 20.34
C LEU A 33 10.20 -5.02 19.60
N GLY A 34 11.02 -5.99 19.95
CA GLY A 34 12.29 -6.25 19.26
C GLY A 34 12.11 -6.58 17.79
N GLN A 35 11.01 -7.29 17.43
CA GLN A 35 10.68 -7.55 16.03
C GLN A 35 10.32 -6.25 15.27
N VAL A 36 9.50 -5.39 15.86
CA VAL A 36 9.16 -4.09 15.27
C VAL A 36 10.41 -3.26 15.03
N ASP A 37 11.29 -3.16 16.02
CA ASP A 37 12.51 -2.37 15.92
C ASP A 37 13.48 -2.93 14.88
N ALA A 38 13.59 -4.25 14.77
CA ALA A 38 14.43 -4.90 13.77
C ALA A 38 13.96 -4.59 12.34
N VAL A 39 12.65 -4.67 12.07
CA VAL A 39 12.06 -4.35 10.75
C VAL A 39 12.24 -2.87 10.43
N ARG A 40 11.97 -1.97 11.37
CA ARG A 40 12.19 -0.52 11.18
C ARG A 40 13.65 -0.19 10.90
N GLY A 41 14.59 -0.91 11.51
CA GLY A 41 16.02 -0.82 11.20
C GLY A 41 16.31 -1.17 9.73
N VAL A 42 15.74 -2.23 9.21
CA VAL A 42 15.86 -2.63 7.80
C VAL A 42 15.24 -1.59 6.88
N LEU A 43 14.01 -1.14 7.16
CA LEU A 43 13.30 -0.11 6.38
C LEU A 43 14.12 1.19 6.31
N SER A 44 14.76 1.56 7.42
CA SER A 44 15.67 2.72 7.45
C SER A 44 16.88 2.51 6.54
N GLY A 45 17.45 1.32 6.53
CA GLY A 45 18.61 0.97 5.70
C GLY A 45 18.35 1.04 4.19
N ILE A 46 17.11 0.84 3.76
CA ILE A 46 16.69 0.91 2.35
C ILE A 46 16.03 2.26 1.98
N GLY A 47 16.02 3.24 2.89
CA GLY A 47 15.44 4.56 2.63
C GLY A 47 13.90 4.62 2.70
N ALA A 48 13.24 3.60 3.24
CA ALA A 48 11.78 3.50 3.34
C ALA A 48 11.19 4.10 4.63
N SER A 49 11.99 4.77 5.47
CA SER A 49 11.55 5.33 6.76
C SER A 49 10.46 6.41 6.67
N ASN A 50 10.31 7.03 5.51
CA ASN A 50 9.34 8.12 5.31
C ASN A 50 7.99 7.62 4.78
N ILE A 51 7.87 6.34 4.49
CA ILE A 51 6.63 5.74 4.01
C ILE A 51 5.69 5.56 5.21
N PRO A 52 4.40 5.95 5.09
CA PRO A 52 3.43 5.72 6.14
C PRO A 52 3.35 4.24 6.53
N GLU A 53 3.54 3.93 7.82
CA GLU A 53 3.50 2.57 8.35
C GLU A 53 2.17 2.32 9.08
N ILE A 54 1.48 1.24 8.72
CA ILE A 54 0.36 0.68 9.48
C ILE A 54 0.88 -0.53 10.23
N LEU A 55 1.08 -0.41 11.55
CA LEU A 55 1.53 -1.51 12.39
C LEU A 55 0.34 -2.43 12.76
N VAL A 56 0.49 -3.71 12.50
CA VAL A 56 -0.51 -4.75 12.75
C VAL A 56 0.04 -5.82 13.67
N LEU A 57 -0.61 -6.00 14.81
CA LEU A 57 -0.32 -7.09 15.74
C LEU A 57 -1.32 -8.23 15.48
N ASN A 58 -0.86 -9.27 14.80
CA ASN A 58 -1.70 -10.41 14.41
C ASN A 58 -1.65 -11.55 15.44
N LYS A 59 -2.62 -12.45 15.38
CA LYS A 59 -2.82 -13.64 16.23
C LYS A 59 -3.31 -13.32 17.64
N ILE A 60 -4.08 -12.25 17.80
CA ILE A 60 -4.66 -11.91 19.12
C ILE A 60 -5.59 -12.98 19.70
N ASP A 61 -6.10 -13.88 18.85
CA ASP A 61 -6.91 -15.03 19.24
C ASP A 61 -6.18 -16.01 20.18
N ARG A 62 -4.86 -15.90 20.29
CA ARG A 62 -4.02 -16.72 21.15
C ARG A 62 -3.69 -16.06 22.50
N LEU A 63 -4.05 -14.80 22.66
CA LEU A 63 -3.64 -13.98 23.80
C LEU A 63 -4.75 -13.87 24.84
N SER A 64 -4.34 -13.62 26.09
CA SER A 64 -5.27 -13.21 27.13
C SER A 64 -5.67 -11.74 27.00
N ASP A 65 -6.83 -11.36 27.55
CA ASP A 65 -7.28 -9.96 27.59
C ASP A 65 -6.26 -9.03 28.25
N GLU A 66 -5.55 -9.50 29.27
CA GLU A 66 -4.50 -8.75 29.96
C GLU A 66 -3.31 -8.47 29.04
N THR A 67 -2.90 -9.45 28.23
CA THR A 67 -1.84 -9.29 27.23
C THR A 67 -2.25 -8.31 26.15
N ILE A 68 -3.50 -8.40 25.67
CA ILE A 68 -4.06 -7.47 24.68
C ILE A 68 -4.04 -6.02 25.20
N LEU A 69 -4.42 -5.80 26.45
CA LEU A 69 -4.37 -4.47 27.08
C LEU A 69 -2.92 -3.95 27.18
N THR A 70 -1.98 -4.80 27.51
CA THR A 70 -0.56 -4.45 27.55
C THR A 70 -0.04 -4.06 26.17
N LEU A 71 -0.37 -4.83 25.13
CA LEU A 71 0.01 -4.52 23.75
C LEU A 71 -0.58 -3.20 23.26
N ARG A 72 -1.83 -2.90 23.59
CA ARG A 72 -2.45 -1.60 23.26
C ARG A 72 -1.70 -0.41 23.88
N SER A 73 -1.18 -0.58 25.09
CA SER A 73 -0.40 0.48 25.75
C SER A 73 1.02 0.58 25.22
N THR A 74 1.63 -0.53 24.84
CA THR A 74 2.99 -0.60 24.28
C THR A 74 3.06 -0.09 22.85
N PHE A 75 2.03 -0.35 22.05
CA PHE A 75 1.96 0.01 20.63
C PHE A 75 0.73 0.91 20.35
N PRO A 76 0.74 2.16 20.80
CA PRO A 76 -0.38 3.07 20.56
C PRO A 76 -0.56 3.29 19.06
N GLY A 77 -1.78 3.05 18.58
CA GLY A 77 -2.12 3.18 17.15
C GLY A 77 -1.93 1.89 16.33
N ALA A 78 -1.39 0.81 16.89
CA ALA A 78 -1.33 -0.47 16.19
C ALA A 78 -2.72 -1.12 16.09
N TYR A 79 -2.93 -1.82 14.98
CA TYR A 79 -4.15 -2.61 14.74
C TYR A 79 -3.95 -4.02 15.30
N LEU A 80 -4.76 -4.38 16.28
CA LEU A 80 -4.78 -5.71 16.87
C LEU A 80 -5.80 -6.55 16.11
N VAL A 81 -5.33 -7.62 15.47
CA VAL A 81 -6.15 -8.45 14.59
C VAL A 81 -5.90 -9.95 14.80
N SER A 82 -6.84 -10.74 14.38
CA SER A 82 -6.66 -12.17 14.14
C SER A 82 -7.05 -12.50 12.70
N ALA A 83 -6.09 -12.78 11.85
CA ALA A 83 -6.35 -13.26 10.49
C ALA A 83 -7.06 -14.62 10.49
N HIS A 84 -6.97 -15.40 11.60
CA HIS A 84 -7.63 -16.69 11.75
C HIS A 84 -9.12 -16.55 12.01
N THR A 85 -9.52 -15.62 12.89
CA THR A 85 -10.92 -15.43 13.30
C THR A 85 -11.63 -14.32 12.52
N GLY A 86 -10.87 -13.43 11.89
CA GLY A 86 -11.37 -12.22 11.26
C GLY A 86 -11.50 -11.03 12.22
N GLU A 87 -11.21 -11.20 13.51
CA GLU A 87 -11.31 -10.12 14.49
C GLU A 87 -10.40 -8.96 14.14
N GLY A 88 -10.94 -7.72 14.13
CA GLY A 88 -10.22 -6.49 13.87
C GLY A 88 -9.87 -6.20 12.40
N ILE A 89 -10.15 -7.14 11.49
CA ILE A 89 -9.80 -7.02 10.05
C ILE A 89 -10.56 -5.86 9.39
N ASP A 90 -11.85 -5.66 9.69
CA ASP A 90 -12.64 -4.59 9.07
C ASP A 90 -12.01 -3.21 9.35
N LYS A 91 -11.60 -2.96 10.59
CA LYS A 91 -10.94 -1.70 10.98
C LYS A 91 -9.58 -1.53 10.33
N LEU A 92 -8.85 -2.63 10.13
CA LEU A 92 -7.58 -2.61 9.42
C LEU A 92 -7.77 -2.25 7.94
N VAL A 93 -8.79 -2.82 7.28
CA VAL A 93 -9.13 -2.50 5.89
C VAL A 93 -9.49 -1.02 5.74
N GLU A 94 -10.35 -0.49 6.61
CA GLU A 94 -10.69 0.94 6.64
C GLU A 94 -9.44 1.83 6.79
N ALA A 95 -8.48 1.42 7.62
CA ALA A 95 -7.24 2.16 7.83
C ALA A 95 -6.32 2.11 6.60
N ILE A 96 -6.24 0.96 5.92
CA ILE A 96 -5.48 0.83 4.68
C ILE A 96 -6.10 1.73 3.60
N GLU A 97 -7.41 1.68 3.41
CA GLU A 97 -8.11 2.52 2.45
C GLU A 97 -7.90 4.01 2.73
N ALA A 98 -7.94 4.42 3.99
CA ALA A 98 -7.69 5.81 4.40
C ALA A 98 -6.23 6.25 4.22
N GLY A 99 -5.28 5.31 4.30
CA GLY A 99 -3.84 5.55 4.13
C GLY A 99 -3.37 5.58 2.68
N LEU A 100 -4.16 5.02 1.77
CA LEU A 100 -3.81 5.01 0.35
C LEU A 100 -4.06 6.40 -0.27
N PRO A 101 -3.19 6.84 -1.20
CA PRO A 101 -3.39 8.10 -1.89
C PRO A 101 -4.68 8.06 -2.70
N ILE A 102 -5.56 9.01 -2.45
CA ILE A 102 -6.79 9.16 -3.23
C ILE A 102 -6.39 9.63 -4.64
N PRO A 103 -6.88 9.00 -5.71
CA PRO A 103 -6.68 9.49 -7.07
C PRO A 103 -7.20 10.92 -7.18
N SER A 104 -6.29 11.91 -7.25
CA SER A 104 -6.64 13.33 -7.09
C SER A 104 -6.50 14.14 -8.37
N GLN A 105 -5.78 13.64 -9.37
CA GLN A 105 -5.54 14.38 -10.60
C GLN A 105 -6.56 13.98 -11.67
N ARG A 106 -7.43 14.94 -12.06
CA ARG A 106 -8.35 14.73 -13.17
C ARG A 106 -7.57 14.75 -14.49
N VAL A 107 -7.73 13.70 -15.26
CA VAL A 107 -7.26 13.62 -16.66
C VAL A 107 -8.47 13.59 -17.59
N ASP A 108 -8.28 14.15 -18.79
CA ASP A 108 -9.28 14.23 -19.85
C ASP A 108 -8.54 14.07 -21.18
N VAL A 109 -8.43 12.82 -21.62
CA VAL A 109 -7.49 12.43 -22.68
C VAL A 109 -8.11 11.40 -23.63
N VAL A 110 -7.58 11.35 -24.86
CA VAL A 110 -7.86 10.26 -25.80
C VAL A 110 -6.67 9.31 -25.83
N ILE A 111 -6.89 8.09 -25.41
CA ILE A 111 -5.87 7.05 -25.37
C ILE A 111 -5.92 6.26 -26.67
N PRO A 112 -4.84 6.27 -27.48
CA PRO A 112 -4.80 5.52 -28.72
C PRO A 112 -5.06 4.02 -28.49
N TYR A 113 -5.75 3.34 -29.39
CA TYR A 113 -6.04 1.90 -29.27
C TYR A 113 -4.80 1.03 -29.17
N ALA A 114 -3.65 1.49 -29.68
CA ALA A 114 -2.36 0.82 -29.54
C ALA A 114 -1.84 0.82 -28.08
N ARG A 115 -2.38 1.66 -27.19
CA ARG A 115 -1.97 1.84 -25.80
C ARG A 115 -3.00 1.24 -24.83
N GLY A 116 -3.44 0.02 -25.11
CA GLY A 116 -4.31 -0.75 -24.21
C GLY A 116 -3.72 -0.97 -22.81
N ASP A 117 -2.38 -0.99 -22.69
CA ASP A 117 -1.65 -1.04 -21.43
C ASP A 117 -2.02 0.12 -20.48
N LEU A 118 -2.20 1.34 -21.02
CA LEU A 118 -2.61 2.49 -20.22
C LEU A 118 -4.08 2.39 -19.77
N MET A 119 -4.95 1.87 -20.64
CA MET A 119 -6.36 1.65 -20.27
C MET A 119 -6.47 0.67 -19.11
N ASP A 120 -5.71 -0.43 -19.14
CA ASP A 120 -5.69 -1.41 -18.05
C ASP A 120 -5.20 -0.78 -16.73
N LYS A 121 -4.13 0.03 -16.79
CA LYS A 121 -3.64 0.75 -15.62
C LYS A 121 -4.69 1.71 -15.04
N ILE A 122 -5.41 2.45 -15.91
CA ILE A 122 -6.47 3.37 -15.48
C ILE A 122 -7.63 2.62 -14.84
N HIS A 123 -8.02 1.48 -15.40
CA HIS A 123 -9.08 0.65 -14.82
C HIS A 123 -8.73 0.10 -13.44
N HIS A 124 -7.46 -0.28 -13.21
CA HIS A 124 -7.04 -0.86 -11.94
C HIS A 124 -6.68 0.18 -10.86
N ASN A 125 -6.18 1.36 -11.28
CA ASN A 125 -5.57 2.34 -10.36
C ASN A 125 -6.22 3.73 -10.41
N GLY A 126 -7.37 3.87 -11.08
CA GLY A 126 -8.07 5.13 -11.22
C GLY A 126 -9.55 5.04 -10.94
N THR A 127 -10.17 6.22 -10.76
CA THR A 127 -11.63 6.34 -10.70
C THR A 127 -12.11 6.93 -12.01
N ILE A 128 -12.78 6.13 -12.83
CA ILE A 128 -13.27 6.54 -14.15
C ILE A 128 -14.63 7.22 -14.01
N GLY A 129 -14.71 8.45 -14.50
CA GLY A 129 -15.95 9.21 -14.56
C GLY A 129 -16.69 9.11 -15.90
N PHE A 130 -15.93 8.96 -17.01
CA PHE A 130 -16.48 8.89 -18.35
C PHE A 130 -15.57 8.09 -19.28
N ILE A 131 -16.16 7.29 -20.15
CA ILE A 131 -15.48 6.59 -21.26
C ILE A 131 -16.35 6.71 -22.52
N ASP A 132 -15.71 7.04 -23.66
CA ASP A 132 -16.31 6.99 -24.99
C ASP A 132 -15.29 6.49 -26.01
N HIS A 133 -15.76 5.77 -27.04
CA HIS A 133 -14.92 5.25 -28.10
C HIS A 133 -15.01 6.16 -29.34
N THR A 134 -13.88 6.77 -29.69
CA THR A 134 -13.76 7.67 -30.84
C THR A 134 -13.01 7.00 -31.99
N ALA A 135 -12.93 7.67 -33.14
CA ALA A 135 -12.16 7.17 -34.28
C ALA A 135 -10.65 7.05 -33.98
N ASP A 136 -10.12 7.91 -33.10
CA ASP A 136 -8.69 8.05 -32.82
C ASP A 136 -8.25 7.26 -31.57
N GLY A 137 -9.19 6.76 -30.79
CA GLY A 137 -8.89 6.03 -29.54
C GLY A 137 -10.04 6.03 -28.56
N THR A 138 -9.74 5.73 -27.30
CA THR A 138 -10.72 5.78 -26.21
C THR A 138 -10.58 7.09 -25.45
N HIS A 139 -11.60 7.92 -25.49
CA HIS A 139 -11.71 9.15 -24.68
C HIS A 139 -12.05 8.76 -23.25
N VAL A 140 -11.21 9.18 -22.30
CA VAL A 140 -11.36 8.87 -20.89
C VAL A 140 -11.27 10.13 -20.05
N VAL A 141 -12.25 10.30 -19.17
CA VAL A 141 -12.19 11.25 -18.06
C VAL A 141 -12.09 10.46 -16.77
N ALA A 142 -10.97 10.58 -16.07
CA ALA A 142 -10.68 9.83 -14.87
C ALA A 142 -9.96 10.68 -13.83
N HIS A 143 -10.01 10.23 -12.56
CA HIS A 143 -9.14 10.72 -11.50
C HIS A 143 -8.07 9.66 -11.26
N LEU A 144 -6.80 10.05 -11.38
CA LEU A 144 -5.64 9.18 -11.31
C LEU A 144 -4.69 9.65 -10.22
N HIS A 145 -3.88 8.72 -9.70
CA HIS A 145 -2.72 9.10 -8.91
C HIS A 145 -1.76 9.97 -9.76
N PRO A 146 -1.10 10.99 -9.18
CA PRO A 146 -0.25 11.92 -9.93
C PRO A 146 0.78 11.26 -10.84
N ALA A 147 1.41 10.16 -10.39
CA ALA A 147 2.39 9.43 -11.21
C ALA A 147 1.77 8.81 -12.47
N LEU A 148 0.59 8.19 -12.35
CA LEU A 148 -0.11 7.61 -13.50
C LEU A 148 -0.68 8.71 -14.39
N ALA A 149 -1.14 9.83 -13.83
CA ALA A 149 -1.62 10.97 -14.59
C ALA A 149 -0.51 11.60 -15.45
N ALA A 150 0.73 11.68 -14.91
CA ALA A 150 1.89 12.14 -15.67
C ALA A 150 2.24 11.16 -16.81
N GLU A 151 2.29 9.84 -16.55
CA GLU A 151 2.54 8.81 -17.56
C GLU A 151 1.52 8.86 -18.71
N VAL A 152 0.24 8.99 -18.35
CA VAL A 152 -0.86 9.11 -19.34
C VAL A 152 -0.75 10.41 -20.13
N GLY A 153 -0.43 11.52 -19.47
CA GLY A 153 -0.26 12.83 -20.11
C GLY A 153 0.89 12.84 -21.12
N GLU A 154 2.05 12.28 -20.76
CA GLU A 154 3.21 12.15 -21.64
C GLU A 154 2.89 11.28 -22.88
N ALA A 155 2.23 10.16 -22.67
CA ALA A 155 1.88 9.23 -23.73
C ALA A 155 0.82 9.78 -24.72
N CYS A 156 -0.04 10.68 -24.26
CA CYS A 156 -1.07 11.31 -25.09
C CYS A 156 -0.65 12.67 -25.69
N SER A 157 0.47 13.26 -25.21
CA SER A 157 1.00 14.55 -25.70
C SER A 157 2.07 14.40 -26.79
N GLY A 158 2.43 13.19 -27.18
CA GLY A 158 3.49 12.87 -28.12
C GLY A 158 2.99 12.73 -29.57
N ASP A 159 2.48 13.85 -30.14
CA ASP A 159 2.31 14.05 -31.59
C ASP A 159 2.78 15.45 -32.01
#